data_7ff76a79e22ae53552a8d8606892f6ab
#
_entry.id   7ff76a79e22ae53552a8d8606892f6ab
#
_cell.length_a   1.000
_cell.length_b   1.000
_cell.length_c   1.000
_cell.angle_alpha   90.00
_cell.angle_beta   90.00
_cell.angle_gamma   90.00
#
_symmetry.space_group_name_H-M   'P 1'
#
loop_
_entity.id
_entity.type
_entity.pdbx_description
1 polymer ?
#
loop_
_entity_poly.entity_id
_entity_poly.type
_entity_poly.pdbx_seq_one_letter_code
_entity_poly.pdbx_strand_id
1 'polypeptide(L)'
;MIKTAKLPLELDTEFIQAVTDLFENKITFNQVLGMKLTEVKPDHVRARLPMRTDLIGHYAHQRIHGGVISACLDAMGGIAMMGAMGARHFDESCEQRMKRFMKLGTIDLRIDYLRPGVDTHFDLSAEVLRLGSRVGSARMEFRGSDGKLLATGTGAYIVS
;
A
#
# COMPACT_ATOMS: atom_id res chain seq x y z
N MET A 1 28.49 -1.57 -20.65
CA MET A 1 27.98 -0.62 -19.65
C MET A 1 26.46 -0.53 -19.82
N ILE A 2 25.68 -1.16 -18.96
CA ILE A 2 24.21 -1.03 -18.95
C ILE A 2 23.93 0.36 -18.36
N LYS A 3 23.41 1.29 -19.18
CA LYS A 3 22.89 2.56 -18.69
C LYS A 3 21.74 2.22 -17.73
N THR A 4 21.96 2.38 -16.45
CA THR A 4 20.87 2.43 -15.47
C THR A 4 20.02 3.65 -15.84
N ALA A 5 18.92 3.41 -16.54
CA ALA A 5 17.93 4.45 -16.78
C ALA A 5 17.48 4.97 -15.41
N LYS A 6 17.64 6.27 -15.19
CA LYS A 6 17.20 6.93 -13.98
C LYS A 6 15.68 6.77 -13.95
N LEU A 7 15.15 6.11 -12.91
CA LEU A 7 13.69 5.96 -12.75
C LEU A 7 13.04 7.36 -12.81
N PRO A 8 11.85 7.49 -13.42
CA PRO A 8 11.13 8.75 -13.41
C PRO A 8 10.87 9.20 -11.97
N LEU A 9 10.93 10.50 -11.73
CA LEU A 9 10.62 11.07 -10.41
C LEU A 9 9.13 10.99 -10.09
N GLU A 10 8.28 10.91 -11.11
CA GLU A 10 6.83 10.85 -11.00
C GLU A 10 6.26 9.82 -11.98
N LEU A 11 5.12 9.24 -11.61
CA LEU A 11 4.31 8.41 -12.48
C LEU A 11 3.39 9.29 -13.33
N ASP A 12 3.05 8.83 -14.53
CA ASP A 12 2.08 9.53 -15.37
C ASP A 12 0.66 9.40 -14.81
N THR A 13 -0.17 10.38 -15.14
CA THR A 13 -1.54 10.50 -14.60
C THR A 13 -2.41 9.30 -14.95
N GLU A 14 -2.28 8.75 -16.17
CA GLU A 14 -3.06 7.58 -16.61
C GLU A 14 -2.76 6.37 -15.72
N PHE A 15 -1.49 6.11 -15.44
CA PHE A 15 -1.10 4.99 -14.58
C PHE A 15 -1.54 5.19 -13.13
N ILE A 16 -1.41 6.42 -12.58
CA ILE A 16 -1.89 6.74 -11.22
C ILE A 16 -3.40 6.50 -11.12
N GLN A 17 -4.18 6.94 -12.11
CA GLN A 17 -5.64 6.71 -12.14
C GLN A 17 -5.97 5.22 -12.22
N ALA A 18 -5.26 4.45 -13.06
CA ALA A 18 -5.49 3.01 -13.19
C ALA A 18 -5.15 2.25 -11.89
N VAL A 19 -4.06 2.61 -11.21
CA VAL A 19 -3.68 2.04 -9.91
C VAL A 19 -4.69 2.40 -8.83
N THR A 20 -5.16 3.64 -8.82
CA THR A 20 -6.18 4.10 -7.87
C THR A 20 -7.51 3.36 -8.08
N ASP A 21 -7.96 3.23 -9.33
CA ASP A 21 -9.17 2.48 -9.68
C ASP A 21 -9.05 1.00 -9.30
N LEU A 22 -7.90 0.38 -9.58
CA LEU A 22 -7.62 -0.99 -9.13
C LEU A 22 -7.76 -1.12 -7.62
N PHE A 23 -7.08 -0.26 -6.87
CA PHE A 23 -7.02 -0.32 -5.41
C PHE A 23 -8.38 -0.08 -4.74
N GLU A 24 -9.10 0.95 -5.20
CA GLU A 24 -10.34 1.40 -4.57
C GLU A 24 -11.60 0.70 -5.08
N ASN A 25 -11.63 0.27 -6.36
CA ASN A 25 -12.85 -0.16 -7.03
C ASN A 25 -12.80 -1.59 -7.57
N LYS A 26 -11.63 -2.19 -7.78
CA LYS A 26 -11.52 -3.56 -8.33
C LYS A 26 -11.10 -4.60 -7.31
N ILE A 27 -10.28 -4.24 -6.32
CA ILE A 27 -9.94 -5.14 -5.21
C ILE A 27 -11.09 -5.10 -4.20
N THR A 28 -11.96 -6.11 -4.27
CA THR A 28 -13.19 -6.17 -3.44
C THR A 28 -12.91 -6.09 -1.95
N PHE A 29 -11.82 -6.70 -1.46
CA PHE A 29 -11.46 -6.61 -0.05
C PHE A 29 -11.07 -5.21 0.39
N ASN A 30 -10.39 -4.44 -0.47
CA ASN A 30 -10.09 -3.02 -0.18
C ASN A 30 -11.36 -2.17 -0.10
N GLN A 31 -12.40 -2.50 -0.89
CA GLN A 31 -13.71 -1.86 -0.77
C GLN A 31 -14.36 -2.13 0.59
N VAL A 32 -14.25 -3.38 1.09
CA VAL A 32 -14.73 -3.74 2.45
C VAL A 32 -13.99 -2.91 3.50
N LEU A 33 -12.68 -2.74 3.37
CA LEU A 33 -11.88 -1.90 4.28
C LEU A 33 -12.23 -0.42 4.16
N GLY A 34 -12.54 0.05 2.94
CA GLY A 34 -12.90 1.44 2.67
C GLY A 34 -11.72 2.40 2.62
N MET A 35 -10.51 1.88 2.32
CA MET A 35 -9.31 2.71 2.14
C MET A 35 -9.40 3.56 0.89
N LYS A 36 -8.82 4.78 0.97
CA LYS A 36 -8.70 5.71 -0.16
C LYS A 36 -7.25 6.14 -0.34
N LEU A 37 -6.72 5.97 -1.55
CA LEU A 37 -5.38 6.46 -1.87
C LEU A 37 -5.36 7.98 -1.90
N THR A 38 -4.36 8.58 -1.27
CA THR A 38 -4.13 10.03 -1.26
C THR A 38 -2.88 10.42 -2.06
N GLU A 39 -1.96 9.49 -2.25
CA GLU A 39 -0.74 9.72 -3.02
C GLU A 39 -0.18 8.40 -3.57
N VAL A 40 0.27 8.43 -4.83
CA VAL A 40 0.97 7.32 -5.48
C VAL A 40 2.22 7.87 -6.15
N LYS A 41 3.38 7.44 -5.66
CA LYS A 41 4.71 7.82 -6.19
C LYS A 41 5.53 6.57 -6.52
N PRO A 42 6.64 6.69 -7.26
CA PRO A 42 7.50 5.56 -7.61
C PRO A 42 8.11 4.82 -6.41
N ASP A 43 8.30 5.50 -5.30
CA ASP A 43 9.01 5.02 -4.11
C ASP A 43 8.12 4.91 -2.88
N HIS A 44 6.92 5.49 -2.89
CA HIS A 44 5.98 5.43 -1.77
C HIS A 44 4.53 5.63 -2.19
N VAL A 45 3.63 5.24 -1.30
CA VAL A 45 2.19 5.48 -1.43
C VAL A 45 1.61 5.91 -0.08
N ARG A 46 0.51 6.66 -0.13
CA ARG A 46 -0.26 7.07 1.05
C ARG A 46 -1.73 6.80 0.85
N ALA A 47 -2.42 6.49 1.93
CA ALA A 47 -3.86 6.28 1.94
C ALA A 47 -4.48 6.74 3.27
N ARG A 48 -5.78 6.86 3.28
CA ARG A 48 -6.58 7.10 4.47
C ARG A 48 -7.64 6.02 4.64
N LEU A 49 -7.81 5.58 5.88
CA LEU A 49 -8.85 4.66 6.31
C LEU A 49 -9.82 5.40 7.24
N PRO A 50 -11.05 5.72 6.83
CA PRO A 50 -12.08 6.21 7.75
C PRO A 50 -12.45 5.13 8.77
N MET A 51 -12.55 5.50 10.05
CA MET A 51 -13.02 4.57 11.07
C MET A 51 -14.52 4.32 10.90
N ARG A 52 -14.91 3.06 11.04
CA ARG A 52 -16.32 2.62 11.01
C ARG A 52 -16.54 1.55 12.10
N THR A 53 -17.78 1.39 12.52
CA THR A 53 -18.14 0.46 13.60
C THR A 53 -17.85 -1.00 13.27
N ASP A 54 -17.93 -1.40 12.00
CA ASP A 54 -17.61 -2.74 11.52
C ASP A 54 -16.10 -3.08 11.52
N LEU A 55 -15.24 -2.09 11.77
CA LEU A 55 -13.79 -2.25 11.92
C LEU A 55 -13.36 -2.40 13.38
N ILE A 56 -14.29 -2.33 14.34
CA ILE A 56 -14.00 -2.43 15.77
C ILE A 56 -13.65 -3.87 16.15
N GLY A 57 -12.49 -4.04 16.80
CA GLY A 57 -12.07 -5.31 17.38
C GLY A 57 -12.33 -5.39 18.89
N HIS A 58 -12.21 -4.26 19.58
CA HIS A 58 -12.45 -4.20 21.02
C HIS A 58 -13.63 -3.25 21.33
N TYR A 59 -14.81 -3.80 21.49
CA TYR A 59 -16.06 -3.04 21.58
C TYR A 59 -16.11 -2.05 22.77
N ALA A 60 -15.58 -2.45 23.94
CA ALA A 60 -15.63 -1.63 25.15
C ALA A 60 -14.74 -0.36 25.05
N HIS A 61 -13.70 -0.40 24.24
CA HIS A 61 -12.77 0.72 24.03
C HIS A 61 -12.83 1.31 22.62
N GLN A 62 -13.75 0.84 21.78
CA GLN A 62 -13.91 1.31 20.39
C GLN A 62 -12.60 1.26 19.58
N ARG A 63 -11.74 0.27 19.85
CA ARG A 63 -10.44 0.11 19.19
C ARG A 63 -10.60 -0.60 17.85
N ILE A 64 -9.89 -0.13 16.86
CA ILE A 64 -9.80 -0.81 15.57
C ILE A 64 -9.20 -2.21 15.75
N HIS A 65 -9.70 -3.17 14.99
CA HIS A 65 -9.23 -4.56 15.02
C HIS A 65 -7.81 -4.68 14.44
N GLY A 66 -6.93 -5.44 15.11
CA GLY A 66 -5.56 -5.68 14.63
C GLY A 66 -5.52 -6.34 13.25
N GLY A 67 -6.48 -7.22 12.93
CA GLY A 67 -6.62 -7.82 11.60
C GLY A 67 -6.92 -6.78 10.50
N VAL A 68 -7.66 -5.71 10.81
CA VAL A 68 -7.88 -4.60 9.88
C VAL A 68 -6.57 -3.86 9.63
N ILE A 69 -5.80 -3.57 10.68
CA ILE A 69 -4.48 -2.92 10.56
C ILE A 69 -3.56 -3.74 9.67
N SER A 70 -3.42 -5.05 9.92
CA SER A 70 -2.54 -5.91 9.11
C SER A 70 -3.00 -6.02 7.65
N ALA A 71 -4.30 -6.14 7.40
CA ALA A 71 -4.87 -6.17 6.06
C ALA A 71 -4.60 -4.86 5.30
N CYS A 72 -4.76 -3.73 5.97
CA CYS A 72 -4.45 -2.41 5.39
C CYS A 72 -2.97 -2.28 5.05
N LEU A 73 -2.07 -2.67 5.96
CA LEU A 73 -0.63 -2.58 5.73
C LEU A 73 -0.16 -3.50 4.60
N ASP A 74 -0.73 -4.72 4.50
CA ASP A 74 -0.45 -5.62 3.37
C ASP A 74 -0.86 -5.01 2.03
N ALA A 75 -2.08 -4.48 1.94
CA ALA A 75 -2.58 -3.81 0.74
C ALA A 75 -1.70 -2.61 0.35
N MET A 76 -1.24 -1.82 1.34
CA MET A 76 -0.35 -0.68 1.12
C MET A 76 1.01 -1.11 0.56
N GLY A 77 1.61 -2.18 1.11
CA GLY A 77 2.87 -2.72 0.60
C GLY A 77 2.74 -3.22 -0.84
N GLY A 78 1.65 -3.92 -1.15
CA GLY A 78 1.36 -4.39 -2.51
C GLY A 78 1.24 -3.23 -3.52
N ILE A 79 0.51 -2.17 -3.16
CA ILE A 79 0.33 -1.02 -4.05
C ILE A 79 1.62 -0.19 -4.20
N ALA A 80 2.46 -0.12 -3.16
CA ALA A 80 3.79 0.49 -3.27
C ALA A 80 4.67 -0.27 -4.29
N MET A 81 4.61 -1.61 -4.30
CA MET A 81 5.29 -2.41 -5.32
C MET A 81 4.75 -2.11 -6.73
N MET A 82 3.44 -1.90 -6.88
CA MET A 82 2.85 -1.51 -8.18
C MET A 82 3.39 -0.17 -8.68
N GLY A 83 3.46 0.83 -7.81
CA GLY A 83 4.06 2.13 -8.14
C GLY A 83 5.50 2.00 -8.63
N ALA A 84 6.32 1.24 -7.89
CA ALA A 84 7.71 1.01 -8.23
C ALA A 84 7.90 0.19 -9.52
N MET A 85 7.06 -0.84 -9.75
CA MET A 85 7.07 -1.60 -11.01
C MET A 85 6.64 -0.71 -12.19
N GLY A 86 5.61 0.12 -12.01
CA GLY A 86 5.17 1.07 -13.03
C GLY A 86 6.26 2.07 -13.40
N ALA A 87 7.02 2.56 -12.42
CA ALA A 87 8.17 3.43 -12.67
C ALA A 87 9.33 2.72 -13.37
N ARG A 88 9.61 1.45 -13.01
CA ARG A 88 10.66 0.65 -13.68
C ARG A 88 10.37 0.38 -15.15
N HIS A 89 9.10 0.27 -15.49
CA HIS A 89 8.62 -0.06 -16.83
C HIS A 89 7.86 1.12 -17.47
N PHE A 90 8.34 2.33 -17.23
CA PHE A 90 7.69 3.58 -17.69
C PHE A 90 7.61 3.71 -19.22
N ASP A 91 8.43 2.94 -19.96
CA ASP A 91 8.44 2.83 -21.41
C ASP A 91 7.34 1.90 -21.97
N GLU A 92 6.69 1.13 -21.11
CA GLU A 92 5.55 0.28 -21.47
C GLU A 92 4.23 1.07 -21.38
N SER A 93 3.20 0.63 -22.14
CA SER A 93 1.87 1.21 -22.03
C SER A 93 1.26 1.01 -20.63
N CYS A 94 0.31 1.86 -20.26
CA CYS A 94 -0.40 1.72 -18.97
C CYS A 94 -0.99 0.30 -18.81
N GLU A 95 -1.62 -0.24 -19.85
CA GLU A 95 -2.19 -1.59 -19.84
C GLU A 95 -1.14 -2.67 -19.55
N GLN A 96 0.03 -2.59 -20.18
CA GLN A 96 1.13 -3.54 -19.97
C GLN A 96 1.64 -3.47 -18.52
N ARG A 97 1.84 -2.27 -17.99
CA ARG A 97 2.23 -2.05 -16.59
C ARG A 97 1.19 -2.59 -15.61
N MET A 98 -0.11 -2.38 -15.87
CA MET A 98 -1.20 -2.88 -15.04
C MET A 98 -1.30 -4.40 -15.06
N LYS A 99 -1.00 -5.08 -16.17
CA LYS A 99 -0.96 -6.56 -16.25
C LYS A 99 0.06 -7.18 -15.29
N ARG A 100 1.09 -6.43 -14.87
CA ARG A 100 2.09 -6.90 -13.92
C ARG A 100 1.50 -7.15 -12.52
N PHE A 101 0.38 -6.50 -12.19
CA PHE A 101 -0.35 -6.76 -10.94
C PHE A 101 -0.78 -8.23 -10.80
N MET A 102 -1.08 -8.92 -11.91
CA MET A 102 -1.50 -10.32 -11.87
C MET A 102 -0.44 -11.28 -11.31
N LYS A 103 0.82 -10.83 -11.26
CA LYS A 103 1.95 -11.60 -10.72
C LYS A 103 2.34 -11.16 -9.31
N LEU A 104 1.77 -10.06 -8.83
CA LEU A 104 2.03 -9.54 -7.50
C LEU A 104 1.41 -10.44 -6.44
N GLY A 105 2.18 -10.81 -5.44
CA GLY A 105 1.69 -11.60 -4.31
C GLY A 105 2.53 -11.40 -3.07
N THR A 106 1.90 -11.41 -1.91
CA THR A 106 2.56 -11.29 -0.62
C THR A 106 3.28 -12.60 -0.29
N ILE A 107 4.56 -12.54 0.05
CA ILE A 107 5.38 -13.67 0.47
C ILE A 107 5.43 -13.73 1.99
N ASP A 108 5.66 -12.58 2.61
CA ASP A 108 5.84 -12.44 4.05
C ASP A 108 5.36 -11.06 4.51
N LEU A 109 4.81 -11.03 5.71
CA LEU A 109 4.33 -9.81 6.33
C LEU A 109 4.57 -9.90 7.84
N ARG A 110 5.35 -8.96 8.37
CA ARG A 110 5.53 -8.76 9.80
C ARG A 110 4.89 -7.46 10.23
N ILE A 111 4.08 -7.49 11.28
CA ILE A 111 3.42 -6.32 11.88
C ILE A 111 3.79 -6.21 13.34
N ASP A 112 4.21 -5.03 13.77
CA ASP A 112 4.41 -4.67 15.17
C ASP A 112 3.32 -3.67 15.59
N TYR A 113 2.45 -4.10 16.51
CA TYR A 113 1.37 -3.29 17.07
C TYR A 113 1.91 -2.53 18.29
N LEU A 114 2.02 -1.23 18.17
CA LEU A 114 2.71 -0.39 19.16
C LEU A 114 1.75 0.29 20.14
N ARG A 115 0.57 0.68 19.64
CA ARG A 115 -0.43 1.45 20.41
C ARG A 115 -1.85 1.08 19.97
N PRO A 116 -2.83 1.20 20.87
CA PRO A 116 -4.25 1.03 20.50
C PRO A 116 -4.70 2.14 19.54
N GLY A 117 -5.45 1.75 18.51
CA GLY A 117 -6.04 2.71 17.55
C GLY A 117 -7.47 3.06 17.94
N VAL A 118 -7.67 4.29 18.40
CA VAL A 118 -8.99 4.90 18.66
C VAL A 118 -8.97 6.27 18.02
N ASP A 119 -9.67 6.41 16.87
CA ASP A 119 -9.65 7.66 16.10
C ASP A 119 -10.83 7.71 15.13
N THR A 120 -11.04 8.85 14.48
CA THR A 120 -12.04 9.03 13.42
C THR A 120 -11.55 8.53 12.05
N HIS A 121 -10.26 8.55 11.84
CA HIS A 121 -9.60 8.01 10.65
C HIS A 121 -8.15 7.68 10.97
N PHE A 122 -7.52 6.93 10.08
CA PHE A 122 -6.12 6.57 10.16
C PHE A 122 -5.42 6.91 8.84
N ASP A 123 -4.19 7.40 8.95
CA ASP A 123 -3.32 7.66 7.81
C ASP A 123 -2.28 6.53 7.67
N LEU A 124 -2.16 6.02 6.45
CA LEU A 124 -1.29 4.91 6.11
C LEU A 124 -0.23 5.36 5.12
N SER A 125 0.94 4.78 5.23
CA SER A 125 2.00 4.94 4.24
C SER A 125 2.74 3.63 4.01
N ALA A 126 3.26 3.48 2.80
CA ALA A 126 4.21 2.41 2.48
C ALA A 126 5.35 2.97 1.65
N GLU A 127 6.57 2.62 2.02
CA GLU A 127 7.81 2.97 1.33
C GLU A 127 8.46 1.73 0.73
N VAL A 128 8.91 1.84 -0.50
CA VAL A 128 9.67 0.79 -1.19
C VAL A 128 11.09 0.78 -0.68
N LEU A 129 11.47 -0.26 0.07
CA LEU A 129 12.85 -0.44 0.53
C LEU A 129 13.74 -0.97 -0.59
N ARG A 130 13.20 -1.88 -1.39
CA ARG A 130 13.91 -2.49 -2.51
C ARG A 130 12.92 -3.06 -3.52
N LEU A 131 13.18 -2.84 -4.80
CA LEU A 131 12.53 -3.57 -5.89
C LEU A 131 13.58 -4.42 -6.61
N GLY A 132 13.59 -5.73 -6.33
CA GLY A 132 14.43 -6.70 -7.03
C GLY A 132 13.85 -7.10 -8.39
N SER A 133 14.41 -8.12 -9.03
CA SER A 133 13.87 -8.68 -10.28
C SER A 133 12.69 -9.63 -10.01
N ARG A 134 12.69 -10.33 -8.89
CA ARG A 134 11.65 -11.31 -8.51
C ARG A 134 10.92 -10.95 -7.21
N VAL A 135 11.61 -10.31 -6.29
CA VAL A 135 11.09 -9.97 -4.96
C VAL A 135 11.36 -8.50 -4.67
N GLY A 136 10.32 -7.81 -4.18
CA GLY A 136 10.41 -6.49 -3.61
C GLY A 136 10.13 -6.50 -2.12
N SER A 137 10.57 -5.48 -1.40
CA SER A 137 10.29 -5.29 0.01
C SER A 137 9.85 -3.86 0.30
N ALA A 138 8.92 -3.72 1.24
CA ALA A 138 8.36 -2.44 1.67
C ALA A 138 8.34 -2.34 3.19
N ARG A 139 8.35 -1.10 3.69
CA ARG A 139 8.03 -0.74 5.06
C ARG A 139 6.73 0.03 5.08
N MET A 140 5.86 -0.28 6.02
CA MET A 140 4.54 0.32 6.12
C MET A 140 4.33 0.91 7.52
N GLU A 141 3.53 1.96 7.59
CA GLU A 141 3.14 2.61 8.83
C GLU A 141 1.64 2.85 8.87
N PHE A 142 1.06 2.70 10.07
CA PHE A 142 -0.33 2.98 10.38
C PHE A 142 -0.37 4.01 11.51
N ARG A 143 -0.93 5.20 11.23
CA ARG A 143 -0.93 6.35 12.14
C ARG A 143 -2.34 6.79 12.48
N GLY A 144 -2.51 7.33 13.68
CA GLY A 144 -3.71 8.06 14.04
C GLY A 144 -3.79 9.42 13.35
N SER A 145 -4.94 10.08 13.43
CA SER A 145 -5.17 11.41 12.87
C SER A 145 -4.27 12.50 13.47
N ASP A 146 -3.76 12.25 14.67
CA ASP A 146 -2.75 13.09 15.36
C ASP A 146 -1.30 12.83 14.89
N GLY A 147 -1.12 11.94 13.90
CA GLY A 147 0.18 11.53 13.38
C GLY A 147 0.92 10.50 14.24
N LYS A 148 0.36 10.06 15.37
CA LYS A 148 0.99 9.08 16.25
C LYS A 148 1.09 7.71 15.58
N LEU A 149 2.28 7.10 15.60
CA LEU A 149 2.50 5.77 15.05
C LEU A 149 1.81 4.72 15.94
N LEU A 150 0.85 4.00 15.37
CA LEU A 150 0.06 2.97 16.06
C LEU A 150 0.56 1.55 15.74
N ALA A 151 0.95 1.33 14.49
CA ALA A 151 1.56 0.08 14.06
C ALA A 151 2.57 0.33 12.94
N THR A 152 3.51 -0.58 12.79
CA THR A 152 4.46 -0.60 11.67
C THR A 152 4.54 -2.01 11.10
N GLY A 153 4.87 -2.11 9.82
CA GLY A 153 5.04 -3.39 9.16
C GLY A 153 6.20 -3.40 8.18
N THR A 154 6.69 -4.59 7.90
CA THR A 154 7.58 -4.89 6.78
C THR A 154 7.00 -6.06 6.01
N GLY A 155 7.09 -6.00 4.69
CA GLY A 155 6.59 -7.06 3.83
C GLY A 155 7.52 -7.37 2.67
N ALA A 156 7.46 -8.61 2.20
CA ALA A 156 8.11 -9.07 0.99
C ALA A 156 7.04 -9.53 -0.02
N TYR A 157 7.24 -9.18 -1.29
CA TYR A 157 6.27 -9.39 -2.36
C TYR A 157 6.96 -10.00 -3.58
N ILE A 158 6.31 -10.98 -4.21
CA ILE A 158 6.71 -11.43 -5.53
C ILE A 158 6.29 -10.36 -6.55
N VAL A 159 7.18 -10.01 -7.49
CA VAL A 159 6.98 -8.90 -8.44
C VAL A 159 7.26 -9.30 -9.90
N SER A 160 7.39 -10.61 -10.20
CA SER A 160 7.72 -11.13 -11.54
C SER A 160 6.81 -12.27 -11.95
#